data_311bcb471b056146faf3b80d8be0b1b0
#
_entry.id   311bcb471b056146faf3b80d8be0b1b0
#
_cell.length_a   1.000
_cell.length_b   1.000
_cell.length_c   1.000
_cell.angle_alpha   90.00
_cell.angle_beta   90.00
_cell.angle_gamma   90.00
#
_symmetry.space_group_name_H-M   'P 1'
#
loop_
_entity.id
_entity.type
_entity.pdbx_description
1 polymer ?
#
loop_
_entity_poly.entity_id
_entity_poly.type
_entity_poly.pdbx_seq_one_letter_code
_entity_poly.pdbx_strand_id
1 'polypeptide(L)'
;MAEPTLQRPAVHAEARPLEPLDKPQVQAPEAQALDSHEQKPSGAARQRWRVGLFLLAPLAVVACAAWYVFGGQVVSTDNAYIQAERVGVSTDVAGIVASIEVSDNQVVSKGQVLFRLKPESFEIALASAKAQLESARNQILYLKASYNQSLAEIAQAEARLPYYQTHFQRLEKLVSVAAVSKTIYDDAHQDLDNTRQQVSVAKAQAAAALAQLGGRLDKPLEQHPSYLQAQAALNEAERNLRNSVVTAAFDGVVTNVDSLQVGAYLQPPQSGFSLVSSEHLWVAASPKETELTNAHVGQDATIEVDTYPGVT
;
A
#
# COMPACT_ATOMS: atom_id res chain seq x y z
N MET A 1 -10.37 -49.51 17.64
CA MET A 1 -9.81 -50.52 16.74
C MET A 1 -8.58 -49.95 16.08
N ALA A 2 -7.42 -50.42 16.56
CA ALA A 2 -6.14 -50.65 15.95
C ALA A 2 -5.40 -49.50 15.23
N GLU A 3 -4.46 -48.90 15.95
CA GLU A 3 -3.23 -48.32 15.39
C GLU A 3 -2.31 -49.40 14.82
N PRO A 4 -1.52 -49.13 13.82
CA PRO A 4 -0.31 -49.92 13.59
C PRO A 4 0.94 -49.08 13.94
N THR A 5 1.62 -49.60 14.94
CA THR A 5 3.00 -49.33 15.38
C THR A 5 3.98 -49.66 14.26
N LEU A 6 4.81 -48.71 13.83
CA LEU A 6 5.98 -48.95 13.00
C LEU A 6 7.27 -48.97 13.85
N GLN A 7 7.82 -50.19 13.96
CA GLN A 7 9.10 -50.53 14.55
C GLN A 7 10.27 -49.96 13.77
N ARG A 8 11.21 -49.32 14.48
CA ARG A 8 12.58 -49.02 14.01
C ARG A 8 13.46 -50.23 14.16
N PRO A 9 14.29 -50.58 13.17
CA PRO A 9 15.37 -51.53 13.39
C PRO A 9 16.60 -50.84 13.97
N ALA A 10 17.15 -51.36 15.07
CA ALA A 10 18.43 -51.04 15.64
C ALA A 10 19.53 -51.73 14.81
N VAL A 11 20.52 -50.92 14.38
CA VAL A 11 21.76 -51.47 13.81
C VAL A 11 22.83 -51.38 14.88
N HIS A 12 23.20 -52.53 15.43
CA HIS A 12 24.42 -52.72 16.20
C HIS A 12 25.61 -52.68 15.25
N ALA A 13 26.55 -51.76 15.47
CA ALA A 13 27.89 -51.84 14.90
C ALA A 13 28.86 -52.19 16.02
N GLU A 14 29.40 -53.38 15.92
CA GLU A 14 30.38 -54.01 16.76
C GLU A 14 31.79 -53.39 16.49
N ALA A 15 32.43 -52.85 17.51
CA ALA A 15 33.76 -52.31 17.44
C ALA A 15 34.77 -53.47 17.63
N ARG A 16 35.63 -53.70 16.65
CA ARG A 16 36.84 -54.55 16.76
C ARG A 16 38.00 -53.72 17.30
N PRO A 17 38.79 -54.28 18.24
CA PRO A 17 40.01 -53.63 18.72
C PRO A 17 41.17 -53.84 17.72
N LEU A 18 41.93 -52.78 17.49
CA LEU A 18 43.18 -52.81 16.72
C LEU A 18 44.37 -53.17 17.63
N GLU A 19 45.11 -54.18 17.22
CA GLU A 19 46.38 -54.60 17.79
C GLU A 19 47.49 -53.57 17.56
N PRO A 20 48.52 -53.52 18.48
CA PRO A 20 49.64 -52.58 18.38
C PRO A 20 50.71 -53.08 17.45
N LEU A 21 51.11 -52.28 16.47
CA LEU A 21 52.23 -52.52 15.59
C LEU A 21 53.56 -52.08 16.23
N ASP A 22 54.44 -52.99 16.16
CA ASP A 22 55.82 -53.09 16.60
C ASP A 22 56.74 -51.96 16.07
N LYS A 23 57.70 -51.53 16.92
CA LYS A 23 58.74 -50.52 16.58
C LYS A 23 59.96 -51.19 16.01
N PRO A 24 60.47 -50.75 14.86
CA PRO A 24 61.79 -51.16 14.46
C PRO A 24 62.90 -50.33 15.16
N GLN A 25 63.81 -51.01 15.82
CA GLN A 25 65.07 -50.48 16.32
C GLN A 25 66.00 -50.19 15.15
N VAL A 26 66.55 -48.98 15.10
CA VAL A 26 67.73 -48.68 14.24
C VAL A 26 68.93 -48.44 15.10
N GLN A 27 69.95 -49.29 14.85
CA GLN A 27 71.29 -49.27 15.42
C GLN A 27 72.06 -48.02 14.98
N ALA A 28 72.84 -47.49 15.90
CA ALA A 28 73.81 -46.46 15.64
C ALA A 28 75.12 -47.09 15.04
N PRO A 29 75.79 -46.42 14.15
CA PRO A 29 77.17 -46.68 13.88
C PRO A 29 78.10 -45.64 14.51
N GLU A 30 79.26 -46.19 14.92
CA GLU A 30 80.40 -45.68 15.64
C GLU A 30 81.09 -44.47 15.03
N ALA A 31 81.70 -43.72 15.93
CA ALA A 31 82.54 -42.55 15.69
C ALA A 31 83.82 -42.87 14.90
N GLN A 32 84.16 -42.01 13.97
CA GLN A 32 85.59 -41.81 13.59
C GLN A 32 85.90 -40.31 13.69
N ALA A 33 86.84 -40.05 14.59
CA ALA A 33 87.47 -38.77 14.76
C ALA A 33 88.40 -38.48 13.58
N LEU A 34 88.35 -37.30 13.07
CA LEU A 34 89.42 -36.66 12.33
C LEU A 34 89.54 -35.20 12.72
N ASP A 35 90.63 -34.95 13.32
CA ASP A 35 91.26 -33.74 13.78
C ASP A 35 91.48 -32.77 12.60
N SER A 36 91.18 -31.51 12.74
CA SER A 36 91.95 -30.41 12.15
C SER A 36 91.37 -29.00 12.38
N HIS A 37 92.21 -28.27 13.03
CA HIS A 37 92.40 -26.80 12.91
C HIS A 37 91.37 -25.83 13.31
N GLU A 38 91.57 -25.38 14.50
CA GLU A 38 91.14 -24.11 15.09
C GLU A 38 91.58 -22.92 14.25
N GLN A 39 90.61 -22.15 13.74
CA GLN A 39 90.80 -20.75 13.43
C GLN A 39 89.72 -19.93 14.14
N LYS A 40 90.16 -19.21 15.13
CA LYS A 40 89.41 -18.24 15.93
C LYS A 40 89.17 -16.99 15.10
N PRO A 41 87.92 -16.61 14.82
CA PRO A 41 87.61 -15.26 14.33
C PRO A 41 87.42 -14.34 15.52
N SER A 42 88.03 -13.16 15.40
CA SER A 42 88.12 -12.04 16.34
C SER A 42 86.78 -11.61 16.97
N GLY A 43 86.78 -11.38 18.30
CA GLY A 43 85.62 -11.11 19.13
C GLY A 43 84.83 -9.78 18.85
N ALA A 44 85.23 -8.98 17.88
CA ALA A 44 84.58 -7.70 17.57
C ALA A 44 83.34 -7.86 16.65
N ALA A 45 83.30 -8.88 15.80
CA ALA A 45 82.17 -9.11 14.92
C ALA A 45 80.97 -9.76 15.64
N ARG A 46 81.20 -10.60 16.62
CA ARG A 46 80.13 -11.25 17.41
C ARG A 46 79.43 -10.30 18.34
N GLN A 47 80.05 -9.23 18.80
CA GLN A 47 79.44 -8.25 19.70
C GLN A 47 78.54 -7.30 18.94
N ARG A 48 78.90 -6.91 17.72
CA ARG A 48 78.01 -6.08 16.84
C ARG A 48 76.83 -6.89 16.37
N TRP A 49 76.93 -8.14 16.10
CA TRP A 49 75.84 -9.02 15.72
C TRP A 49 74.85 -9.28 16.86
N ARG A 50 75.34 -9.39 18.10
CA ARG A 50 74.54 -9.56 19.31
C ARG A 50 73.79 -8.30 19.64
N VAL A 51 74.40 -7.12 19.51
CA VAL A 51 73.69 -5.81 19.70
C VAL A 51 72.68 -5.59 18.61
N GLY A 52 72.94 -5.95 17.35
CA GLY A 52 71.97 -5.92 16.26
C GLY A 52 70.78 -6.83 16.49
N LEU A 53 71.02 -8.04 16.97
CA LEU A 53 69.99 -9.04 17.29
C LEU A 53 69.08 -8.57 18.48
N PHE A 54 69.69 -7.93 19.50
CA PHE A 54 68.96 -7.38 20.66
C PHE A 54 68.09 -6.13 20.31
N LEU A 55 68.46 -5.38 19.28
CA LEU A 55 67.68 -4.29 18.78
C LEU A 55 66.60 -4.73 17.76
N LEU A 56 66.88 -5.77 16.98
CA LEU A 56 65.94 -6.30 15.98
C LEU A 56 64.78 -7.09 16.61
N ALA A 57 65.04 -7.75 17.74
CA ALA A 57 64.00 -8.52 18.44
C ALA A 57 62.83 -7.61 18.98
N PRO A 58 63.09 -6.50 19.70
CA PRO A 58 61.99 -5.62 20.13
C PRO A 58 61.34 -4.91 18.95
N LEU A 59 62.09 -4.56 17.88
CA LEU A 59 61.54 -3.99 16.67
C LEU A 59 60.58 -4.97 15.96
N ALA A 60 60.97 -6.25 15.89
CA ALA A 60 60.09 -7.29 15.33
C ALA A 60 58.85 -7.51 16.17
N VAL A 61 58.98 -7.47 17.52
CA VAL A 61 57.79 -7.55 18.41
C VAL A 61 56.88 -6.35 18.24
N VAL A 62 57.43 -5.14 18.11
CA VAL A 62 56.63 -3.92 17.86
C VAL A 62 55.97 -3.98 16.47
N ALA A 63 56.71 -4.46 15.44
CA ALA A 63 56.15 -4.66 14.11
C ALA A 63 55.02 -5.72 14.08
N CYS A 64 55.21 -6.84 14.79
CA CYS A 64 54.17 -7.88 14.93
C CYS A 64 53.00 -7.36 15.75
N ALA A 65 53.23 -6.61 16.82
CA ALA A 65 52.14 -5.98 17.60
C ALA A 65 51.41 -4.91 16.79
N ALA A 66 52.14 -4.10 16.02
CA ALA A 66 51.53 -3.14 15.10
C ALA A 66 50.72 -3.86 14.00
N TRP A 67 51.29 -4.92 13.41
CA TRP A 67 50.57 -5.75 12.43
C TRP A 67 49.29 -6.38 13.05
N TYR A 68 49.34 -6.86 14.29
CA TYR A 68 48.21 -7.44 15.00
C TYR A 68 47.15 -6.40 15.35
N VAL A 69 47.57 -5.19 15.71
CA VAL A 69 46.62 -4.09 16.11
C VAL A 69 46.07 -3.34 14.88
N PHE A 70 46.91 -3.15 13.84
CA PHE A 70 46.53 -2.39 12.64
C PHE A 70 46.23 -3.30 11.43
N GLY A 71 46.54 -4.58 11.47
CA GLY A 71 46.14 -5.57 10.47
C GLY A 71 44.64 -5.78 10.61
N GLY A 72 43.87 -5.06 9.78
CA GLY A 72 42.41 -5.01 9.84
C GLY A 72 41.83 -6.42 9.94
N GLN A 73 41.02 -6.64 10.96
CA GLN A 73 40.27 -7.87 11.09
C GLN A 73 39.19 -7.86 10.00
N VAL A 74 39.36 -8.69 8.99
CA VAL A 74 38.33 -8.90 7.96
C VAL A 74 37.31 -9.86 8.57
N VAL A 75 36.06 -9.39 8.62
CA VAL A 75 34.91 -10.23 9.00
C VAL A 75 34.41 -10.88 7.71
N SER A 76 34.41 -12.20 7.68
CA SER A 76 33.93 -12.98 6.54
C SER A 76 32.76 -13.84 6.99
N THR A 77 31.70 -13.90 6.20
CA THR A 77 30.56 -14.77 6.47
C THR A 77 30.04 -15.38 5.17
N ASP A 78 29.78 -16.66 5.20
CA ASP A 78 29.13 -17.39 4.10
C ASP A 78 27.61 -17.31 4.20
N ASN A 79 27.09 -16.79 5.33
CA ASN A 79 25.65 -16.60 5.56
C ASN A 79 25.20 -15.22 5.08
N ALA A 80 25.28 -15.01 3.78
CA ALA A 80 24.88 -13.78 3.10
C ALA A 80 23.92 -14.10 1.96
N TYR A 81 22.80 -13.36 1.90
CA TYR A 81 21.77 -13.57 0.89
C TYR A 81 21.47 -12.26 0.18
N ILE A 82 21.38 -12.32 -1.14
CA ILE A 82 20.86 -11.22 -1.93
C ILE A 82 19.35 -11.13 -1.66
N GLN A 83 18.91 -9.96 -1.24
CA GLN A 83 17.51 -9.64 -1.02
C GLN A 83 17.08 -8.51 -1.95
N ALA A 84 15.80 -8.49 -2.24
CA ALA A 84 15.17 -7.46 -3.04
C ALA A 84 13.86 -7.02 -2.37
N GLU A 85 13.44 -5.80 -2.64
CA GLU A 85 12.10 -5.35 -2.26
C GLU A 85 11.06 -6.22 -2.96
N ARG A 86 10.19 -6.82 -2.16
CA ARG A 86 9.15 -7.73 -2.64
C ARG A 86 7.79 -7.24 -2.18
N VAL A 87 6.90 -7.06 -3.14
CA VAL A 87 5.50 -6.66 -2.88
C VAL A 87 4.57 -7.74 -3.40
N GLY A 88 3.61 -8.13 -2.57
CA GLY A 88 2.49 -8.98 -3.01
C GLY A 88 1.57 -8.19 -3.93
N VAL A 89 1.38 -8.67 -5.16
CA VAL A 89 0.44 -8.08 -6.11
C VAL A 89 -0.97 -8.47 -5.70
N SER A 90 -1.71 -7.51 -5.18
CA SER A 90 -3.11 -7.66 -4.77
C SER A 90 -4.02 -6.76 -5.61
N THR A 91 -5.31 -6.95 -5.45
CA THR A 91 -6.33 -6.08 -6.05
C THR A 91 -6.95 -5.19 -4.99
N ASP A 92 -7.32 -3.96 -5.37
CA ASP A 92 -8.07 -3.03 -4.53
C ASP A 92 -9.58 -3.31 -4.53
N VAL A 93 -10.06 -4.10 -5.50
CA VAL A 93 -11.47 -4.42 -5.69
C VAL A 93 -11.67 -5.93 -5.80
N ALA A 94 -12.75 -6.43 -5.20
CA ALA A 94 -13.07 -7.85 -5.27
C ALA A 94 -13.61 -8.23 -6.65
N GLY A 95 -13.14 -9.35 -7.21
CA GLY A 95 -13.61 -9.81 -8.52
C GLY A 95 -13.03 -11.14 -8.96
N ILE A 96 -13.53 -11.65 -10.06
CA ILE A 96 -13.05 -12.88 -10.68
C ILE A 96 -11.95 -12.54 -11.69
N VAL A 97 -10.84 -13.26 -11.67
CA VAL A 97 -9.74 -13.10 -12.64
C VAL A 97 -10.22 -13.52 -14.04
N ALA A 98 -10.14 -12.58 -14.98
CA ALA A 98 -10.51 -12.80 -16.38
C ALA A 98 -9.32 -13.29 -17.20
N SER A 99 -8.15 -12.66 -17.04
CA SER A 99 -6.91 -13.01 -17.75
C SER A 99 -5.69 -12.67 -16.90
N ILE A 100 -4.63 -13.42 -17.09
CA ILE A 100 -3.29 -13.15 -16.54
C ILE A 100 -2.40 -12.88 -17.75
N GLU A 101 -1.71 -11.73 -17.77
CA GLU A 101 -0.98 -11.25 -18.94
C GLU A 101 0.55 -11.36 -18.79
N VAL A 102 0.99 -12.02 -17.71
CA VAL A 102 2.39 -12.24 -17.40
C VAL A 102 2.65 -13.71 -17.06
N SER A 103 3.90 -14.14 -17.27
CA SER A 103 4.39 -15.47 -16.91
C SER A 103 5.34 -15.41 -15.72
N ASP A 104 5.56 -16.56 -15.08
CA ASP A 104 6.50 -16.63 -13.97
C ASP A 104 7.92 -16.26 -14.43
N ASN A 105 8.66 -15.53 -13.56
CA ASN A 105 9.99 -14.98 -13.85
C ASN A 105 10.07 -13.99 -15.02
N GLN A 106 8.95 -13.42 -15.45
CA GLN A 106 8.93 -12.39 -16.49
C GLN A 106 9.36 -11.04 -15.92
N VAL A 107 10.23 -10.34 -16.66
CA VAL A 107 10.56 -8.93 -16.39
C VAL A 107 9.39 -8.05 -16.83
N VAL A 108 8.96 -7.16 -15.96
CA VAL A 108 7.87 -6.22 -16.24
C VAL A 108 8.28 -4.80 -15.89
N SER A 109 7.72 -3.86 -16.62
CA SER A 109 7.92 -2.43 -16.38
C SER A 109 6.77 -1.83 -15.58
N LYS A 110 7.04 -0.77 -14.84
CA LYS A 110 6.04 -0.02 -14.09
C LYS A 110 4.86 0.39 -15.00
N GLY A 111 3.64 0.11 -14.53
CA GLY A 111 2.41 0.36 -15.28
C GLY A 111 2.05 -0.74 -16.28
N GLN A 112 2.89 -1.76 -16.49
CA GLN A 112 2.54 -2.90 -17.31
C GLN A 112 1.40 -3.69 -16.66
N VAL A 113 0.43 -4.12 -17.47
CA VAL A 113 -0.71 -4.92 -17.01
C VAL A 113 -0.22 -6.30 -16.58
N LEU A 114 -0.61 -6.72 -15.39
CA LEU A 114 -0.27 -8.02 -14.82
C LEU A 114 -1.44 -9.01 -14.95
N PHE A 115 -2.61 -8.59 -14.56
CA PHE A 115 -3.85 -9.36 -14.75
C PHE A 115 -5.07 -8.45 -14.78
N ARG A 116 -6.18 -8.97 -15.24
CA ARG A 116 -7.47 -8.28 -15.30
C ARG A 116 -8.53 -9.07 -14.56
N LEU A 117 -9.38 -8.36 -13.86
CA LEU A 117 -10.63 -8.89 -13.33
C LEU A 117 -11.71 -8.79 -14.40
N LYS A 118 -12.78 -9.60 -14.28
CA LYS A 118 -13.93 -9.55 -15.18
C LYS A 118 -14.60 -8.17 -15.09
N PRO A 119 -14.67 -7.41 -16.19
CA PRO A 119 -15.14 -6.03 -16.16
C PRO A 119 -16.67 -5.91 -16.05
N GLU A 120 -17.44 -6.94 -16.39
CA GLU A 120 -18.90 -6.84 -16.59
C GLU A 120 -19.63 -6.32 -15.33
N SER A 121 -19.22 -6.78 -14.14
CA SER A 121 -19.83 -6.33 -12.87
C SER A 121 -19.53 -4.86 -12.58
N PHE A 122 -18.34 -4.40 -12.91
CA PHE A 122 -17.91 -3.02 -12.73
C PHE A 122 -18.56 -2.09 -13.77
N GLU A 123 -18.74 -2.56 -15.01
CA GLU A 123 -19.45 -1.83 -16.05
C GLU A 123 -20.93 -1.63 -15.71
N ILE A 124 -21.58 -2.68 -15.18
CA ILE A 124 -22.97 -2.60 -14.69
C ILE A 124 -23.07 -1.61 -13.53
N ALA A 125 -22.12 -1.66 -12.57
CA ALA A 125 -22.07 -0.73 -11.45
C ALA A 125 -21.86 0.72 -11.93
N LEU A 126 -20.99 0.94 -12.91
CA LEU A 126 -20.75 2.22 -13.55
C LEU A 126 -22.01 2.76 -14.25
N ALA A 127 -22.69 1.91 -15.02
CA ALA A 127 -23.95 2.28 -15.70
C ALA A 127 -25.03 2.64 -14.70
N SER A 128 -25.16 1.88 -13.60
CA SER A 128 -26.08 2.17 -12.49
C SER A 128 -25.77 3.51 -11.83
N ALA A 129 -24.51 3.79 -11.52
CA ALA A 129 -24.09 5.05 -10.88
C ALA A 129 -24.33 6.26 -11.82
N LYS A 130 -24.10 6.12 -13.13
CA LYS A 130 -24.46 7.14 -14.13
C LYS A 130 -25.96 7.41 -14.14
N ALA A 131 -26.79 6.38 -14.14
CA ALA A 131 -28.23 6.52 -14.09
C ALA A 131 -28.71 7.21 -12.78
N GLN A 132 -28.08 6.91 -11.65
CA GLN A 132 -28.35 7.57 -10.37
C GLN A 132 -28.00 9.06 -10.41
N LEU A 133 -26.87 9.44 -11.02
CA LEU A 133 -26.49 10.84 -11.19
C LEU A 133 -27.51 11.60 -12.04
N GLU A 134 -27.93 11.03 -13.17
CA GLU A 134 -28.97 11.65 -14.02
C GLU A 134 -30.34 11.72 -13.30
N SER A 135 -30.67 10.71 -12.50
CA SER A 135 -31.89 10.75 -11.68
C SER A 135 -31.84 11.88 -10.64
N ALA A 136 -30.69 12.03 -9.94
CA ALA A 136 -30.51 13.13 -8.98
C ALA A 136 -30.58 14.49 -9.66
N ARG A 137 -30.00 14.65 -10.84
CA ARG A 137 -30.09 15.85 -11.67
C ARG A 137 -31.53 16.17 -12.01
N ASN A 138 -32.26 15.20 -12.55
CA ASN A 138 -33.65 15.38 -12.96
C ASN A 138 -34.55 15.72 -11.77
N GLN A 139 -34.31 15.10 -10.60
CA GLN A 139 -35.04 15.43 -9.37
C GLN A 139 -34.83 16.88 -8.94
N ILE A 140 -33.63 17.42 -9.02
CA ILE A 140 -33.35 18.82 -8.68
C ILE A 140 -34.02 19.75 -9.69
N LEU A 141 -33.98 19.42 -10.99
CA LEU A 141 -34.68 20.21 -12.02
C LEU A 141 -36.19 20.19 -11.81
N TYR A 142 -36.76 19.04 -11.44
CA TYR A 142 -38.16 18.92 -11.07
C TYR A 142 -38.51 19.81 -9.88
N LEU A 143 -37.73 19.81 -8.81
CA LEU A 143 -37.95 20.66 -7.64
C LEU A 143 -37.86 22.16 -8.00
N LYS A 144 -36.93 22.56 -8.89
CA LYS A 144 -36.85 23.93 -9.40
C LYS A 144 -38.10 24.30 -10.20
N ALA A 145 -38.58 23.42 -11.04
CA ALA A 145 -39.82 23.62 -11.80
C ALA A 145 -41.06 23.72 -10.88
N SER A 146 -41.14 22.84 -9.86
CA SER A 146 -42.22 22.87 -8.85
C SER A 146 -42.23 24.17 -8.05
N TYR A 147 -41.03 24.68 -7.66
CA TYR A 147 -40.93 25.97 -7.00
C TYR A 147 -41.43 27.12 -7.90
N ASN A 148 -41.03 27.14 -9.18
CA ASN A 148 -41.47 28.13 -10.14
C ASN A 148 -43.02 28.07 -10.36
N GLN A 149 -43.59 26.86 -10.37
CA GLN A 149 -45.05 26.68 -10.39
C GLN A 149 -45.68 27.30 -9.15
N SER A 150 -45.16 27.05 -7.95
CA SER A 150 -45.66 27.64 -6.70
C SER A 150 -45.59 29.17 -6.71
N LEU A 151 -44.55 29.76 -7.33
CA LEU A 151 -44.48 31.22 -7.52
C LEU A 151 -45.62 31.75 -8.43
N ALA A 152 -45.95 31.01 -9.49
CA ALA A 152 -47.06 31.38 -10.36
C ALA A 152 -48.41 31.27 -9.63
N GLU A 153 -48.61 30.27 -8.78
CA GLU A 153 -49.79 30.10 -7.93
C GLU A 153 -49.91 31.25 -6.90
N ILE A 154 -48.79 31.68 -6.29
CA ILE A 154 -48.75 32.87 -5.42
C ILE A 154 -49.23 34.10 -6.22
N ALA A 155 -48.63 34.34 -7.39
CA ALA A 155 -48.97 35.48 -8.24
C ALA A 155 -50.44 35.46 -8.63
N GLN A 156 -51.02 34.31 -8.95
CA GLN A 156 -52.43 34.15 -9.25
C GLN A 156 -53.33 34.46 -8.03
N ALA A 157 -52.96 33.95 -6.84
CA ALA A 157 -53.69 34.20 -5.61
C ALA A 157 -53.63 35.70 -5.21
N GLU A 158 -52.44 36.28 -5.29
CA GLU A 158 -52.22 37.71 -5.01
C GLU A 158 -52.97 38.62 -6.00
N ALA A 159 -53.06 38.25 -7.26
CA ALA A 159 -53.81 39.03 -8.25
C ALA A 159 -55.33 39.16 -7.93
N ARG A 160 -55.90 38.22 -7.18
CA ARG A 160 -57.29 38.24 -6.73
C ARG A 160 -57.49 39.15 -5.51
N LEU A 161 -56.53 39.31 -4.67
CA LEU A 161 -56.58 39.98 -3.38
C LEU A 161 -57.08 41.45 -3.49
N PRO A 162 -56.61 42.30 -4.44
CA PRO A 162 -57.09 43.69 -4.57
C PRO A 162 -58.54 43.80 -4.85
N TYR A 163 -59.13 42.86 -5.63
CA TYR A 163 -60.57 42.85 -5.91
C TYR A 163 -61.40 42.67 -4.62
N TYR A 164 -61.11 41.63 -3.84
CA TYR A 164 -61.78 41.33 -2.59
C TYR A 164 -61.58 42.42 -1.53
N GLN A 165 -60.33 42.96 -1.44
CA GLN A 165 -60.07 44.12 -0.56
C GLN A 165 -60.89 45.33 -0.91
N THR A 166 -60.96 45.71 -2.19
CA THR A 166 -61.73 46.87 -2.64
C THR A 166 -63.22 46.61 -2.46
N HIS A 167 -63.72 45.41 -2.73
CA HIS A 167 -65.09 45.00 -2.52
C HIS A 167 -65.45 45.07 -1.04
N PHE A 168 -64.71 44.53 -0.15
CA PHE A 168 -64.87 44.60 1.30
C PHE A 168 -64.90 46.07 1.79
N GLN A 169 -63.94 46.90 1.42
CA GLN A 169 -63.84 48.31 1.81
C GLN A 169 -65.07 49.11 1.33
N ARG A 170 -65.58 48.77 0.18
CA ARG A 170 -66.81 49.40 -0.33
C ARG A 170 -68.04 49.02 0.53
N LEU A 171 -68.22 47.77 0.84
CA LEU A 171 -69.28 47.26 1.68
C LEU A 171 -69.17 47.72 3.13
N GLU A 172 -67.98 47.86 3.68
CA GLU A 172 -67.71 48.45 4.99
C GLU A 172 -68.27 49.89 5.09
N LYS A 173 -68.07 50.70 4.05
CA LYS A 173 -68.59 52.04 3.98
C LYS A 173 -70.11 52.07 3.83
N LEU A 174 -70.71 51.11 3.10
CA LEU A 174 -72.13 51.03 2.88
C LEU A 174 -72.91 50.49 4.10
N VAL A 175 -72.35 49.57 4.84
CA VAL A 175 -72.98 49.05 6.08
C VAL A 175 -72.96 50.08 7.19
N SER A 176 -71.95 50.98 7.24
CA SER A 176 -71.88 52.06 8.23
C SER A 176 -73.04 53.08 8.10
N VAL A 177 -73.61 53.18 6.90
CA VAL A 177 -74.77 54.03 6.62
C VAL A 177 -76.07 53.21 6.41
N ALA A 178 -76.12 51.97 6.84
CA ALA A 178 -77.22 51.02 6.73
C ALA A 178 -77.71 50.78 5.28
N ALA A 179 -76.89 51.02 4.26
CA ALA A 179 -77.28 50.87 2.86
C ALA A 179 -77.17 49.41 2.35
N VAL A 180 -76.54 48.48 3.12
CA VAL A 180 -76.46 47.03 2.84
C VAL A 180 -76.69 46.23 4.12
N SER A 181 -77.15 44.97 3.95
CA SER A 181 -77.33 44.08 5.10
C SER A 181 -76.01 43.65 5.71
N LYS A 182 -75.98 43.35 7.03
CA LYS A 182 -74.86 42.84 7.73
C LYS A 182 -74.33 41.49 7.14
N THR A 183 -75.25 40.66 6.66
CA THR A 183 -74.94 39.41 5.99
C THR A 183 -73.99 39.59 4.78
N ILE A 184 -74.36 40.58 3.91
CA ILE A 184 -73.50 40.87 2.73
C ILE A 184 -72.15 41.40 3.10
N TYR A 185 -72.00 42.13 4.20
CA TYR A 185 -70.72 42.57 4.75
C TYR A 185 -69.97 41.41 5.31
N ASP A 186 -70.59 40.53 6.12
CA ASP A 186 -69.92 39.34 6.72
C ASP A 186 -69.49 38.38 5.62
N ASP A 187 -70.24 38.15 4.56
CA ASP A 187 -69.86 37.34 3.39
C ASP A 187 -68.58 37.90 2.71
N ALA A 188 -68.58 39.22 2.46
CA ALA A 188 -67.40 39.85 1.83
C ALA A 188 -66.19 39.85 2.73
N HIS A 189 -66.33 39.90 4.04
CA HIS A 189 -65.26 39.74 5.00
C HIS A 189 -64.71 38.32 4.92
N GLN A 190 -65.57 37.31 4.92
CA GLN A 190 -65.19 35.92 4.79
C GLN A 190 -64.47 35.62 3.46
N ASP A 191 -64.95 36.18 2.34
CA ASP A 191 -64.29 36.04 1.04
C ASP A 191 -62.92 36.65 1.00
N LEU A 192 -62.70 37.81 1.63
CA LEU A 192 -61.41 38.45 1.77
C LEU A 192 -60.48 37.58 2.61
N ASP A 193 -60.96 37.06 3.74
CA ASP A 193 -60.16 36.22 4.62
C ASP A 193 -59.78 34.86 3.97
N ASN A 194 -60.76 34.25 3.26
CA ASN A 194 -60.49 33.05 2.45
C ASN A 194 -59.38 33.28 1.40
N THR A 195 -59.47 34.47 0.71
CA THR A 195 -58.45 34.84 -0.30
C THR A 195 -57.08 35.06 0.34
N ARG A 196 -57.02 35.74 1.48
CA ARG A 196 -55.78 35.91 2.27
C ARG A 196 -55.17 34.56 2.68
N GLN A 197 -56.04 33.64 3.14
CA GLN A 197 -55.61 32.29 3.52
C GLN A 197 -55.08 31.52 2.33
N GLN A 198 -55.71 31.63 1.15
CA GLN A 198 -55.18 31.01 -0.09
C GLN A 198 -53.78 31.53 -0.43
N VAL A 199 -53.50 32.83 -0.33
CA VAL A 199 -52.16 33.40 -0.52
C VAL A 199 -51.20 32.86 0.51
N SER A 200 -51.60 32.76 1.78
CA SER A 200 -50.75 32.19 2.83
C SER A 200 -50.39 30.74 2.57
N VAL A 201 -51.35 29.92 2.15
CA VAL A 201 -51.09 28.50 1.79
C VAL A 201 -50.19 28.40 0.59
N ALA A 202 -50.39 29.17 -0.48
CA ALA A 202 -49.50 29.18 -1.64
C ALA A 202 -48.07 29.58 -1.27
N LYS A 203 -47.90 30.58 -0.39
CA LYS A 203 -46.57 30.98 0.13
C LYS A 203 -45.90 29.87 0.95
N ALA A 204 -46.68 29.16 1.78
CA ALA A 204 -46.18 28.05 2.55
C ALA A 204 -45.72 26.88 1.64
N GLN A 205 -46.47 26.60 0.57
CA GLN A 205 -46.07 25.59 -0.42
C GLN A 205 -44.77 25.96 -1.14
N ALA A 206 -44.64 27.22 -1.59
CA ALA A 206 -43.40 27.71 -2.19
C ALA A 206 -42.22 27.64 -1.22
N ALA A 207 -42.42 28.00 0.06
CA ALA A 207 -41.38 27.88 1.09
C ALA A 207 -40.98 26.44 1.31
N ALA A 208 -41.92 25.49 1.31
CA ALA A 208 -41.62 24.06 1.42
C ALA A 208 -40.81 23.54 0.22
N ALA A 209 -41.16 23.92 -1.00
CA ALA A 209 -40.43 23.59 -2.22
C ALA A 209 -39.01 24.19 -2.20
N LEU A 210 -38.86 25.43 -1.74
CA LEU A 210 -37.54 26.07 -1.59
C LEU A 210 -36.68 25.39 -0.53
N ALA A 211 -37.29 24.96 0.59
CA ALA A 211 -36.57 24.22 1.64
C ALA A 211 -36.00 22.90 1.12
N GLN A 212 -36.75 22.17 0.26
CA GLN A 212 -36.25 20.95 -0.40
C GLN A 212 -35.07 21.23 -1.35
N LEU A 213 -34.95 22.44 -1.91
CA LEU A 213 -33.83 22.93 -2.68
C LEU A 213 -32.65 23.41 -1.80
N GLY A 214 -32.75 23.27 -0.47
CA GLY A 214 -31.72 23.75 0.47
C GLY A 214 -31.77 25.25 0.72
N GLY A 215 -32.98 25.88 0.57
CA GLY A 215 -33.24 27.26 0.89
C GLY A 215 -32.80 28.29 -0.17
N ARG A 216 -32.24 27.86 -1.29
CA ARG A 216 -31.69 28.74 -2.34
C ARG A 216 -31.99 28.20 -3.73
N LEU A 217 -32.64 29.01 -4.55
CA LEU A 217 -32.97 28.67 -5.95
C LEU A 217 -31.75 28.75 -6.87
N ASP A 218 -30.88 29.72 -6.62
CA ASP A 218 -29.69 30.04 -7.42
C ASP A 218 -28.52 29.08 -7.20
N LYS A 219 -28.66 28.12 -6.26
CA LYS A 219 -27.61 27.12 -5.99
C LYS A 219 -27.33 26.30 -7.23
N PRO A 220 -26.05 26.23 -7.69
CA PRO A 220 -25.63 25.36 -8.79
C PRO A 220 -26.05 23.91 -8.52
N LEU A 221 -26.38 23.18 -9.57
CA LEU A 221 -26.84 21.80 -9.51
C LEU A 221 -25.80 20.89 -8.85
N GLU A 222 -24.54 21.14 -9.17
CA GLU A 222 -23.36 20.39 -8.69
C GLU A 222 -23.10 20.58 -7.19
N GLN A 223 -23.73 21.57 -6.55
CA GLN A 223 -23.60 21.83 -5.12
C GLN A 223 -24.74 21.22 -4.29
N HIS A 224 -25.72 20.61 -4.92
CA HIS A 224 -26.82 19.95 -4.19
C HIS A 224 -26.32 18.63 -3.55
N PRO A 225 -26.69 18.35 -2.29
CA PRO A 225 -26.21 17.15 -1.59
C PRO A 225 -26.52 15.84 -2.34
N SER A 226 -27.72 15.73 -2.92
CA SER A 226 -28.12 14.55 -3.69
C SER A 226 -27.29 14.35 -4.96
N TYR A 227 -26.92 15.46 -5.64
CA TYR A 227 -26.04 15.41 -6.79
C TYR A 227 -24.62 15.01 -6.38
N LEU A 228 -24.06 15.62 -5.33
CA LEU A 228 -22.73 15.30 -4.81
C LEU A 228 -22.64 13.85 -4.36
N GLN A 229 -23.67 13.32 -3.72
CA GLN A 229 -23.73 11.91 -3.33
C GLN A 229 -23.72 10.98 -4.55
N ALA A 230 -24.54 11.27 -5.56
CA ALA A 230 -24.56 10.47 -6.79
C ALA A 230 -23.25 10.59 -7.58
N GLN A 231 -22.64 11.79 -7.61
CA GLN A 231 -21.32 12.00 -8.22
C GLN A 231 -20.21 11.22 -7.50
N ALA A 232 -20.26 11.16 -6.17
CA ALA A 232 -19.30 10.34 -5.40
C ALA A 232 -19.45 8.85 -5.72
N ALA A 233 -20.68 8.35 -5.85
CA ALA A 233 -20.95 6.97 -6.26
C ALA A 233 -20.46 6.68 -7.68
N LEU A 234 -20.61 7.64 -8.61
CA LEU A 234 -20.05 7.53 -9.96
C LEU A 234 -18.53 7.46 -9.94
N ASN A 235 -17.87 8.37 -9.20
CA ASN A 235 -16.40 8.37 -9.08
C ASN A 235 -15.87 7.07 -8.47
N GLU A 236 -16.62 6.51 -7.52
CA GLU A 236 -16.27 5.20 -6.94
C GLU A 236 -16.39 4.07 -7.97
N ALA A 237 -17.49 4.00 -8.72
CA ALA A 237 -17.67 2.99 -9.75
C ALA A 237 -16.60 3.10 -10.86
N GLU A 238 -16.24 4.32 -11.27
CA GLU A 238 -15.17 4.56 -12.22
C GLU A 238 -13.80 4.12 -11.69
N ARG A 239 -13.50 4.41 -10.42
CA ARG A 239 -12.28 3.95 -9.78
C ARG A 239 -12.23 2.42 -9.72
N ASN A 240 -13.33 1.78 -9.33
CA ASN A 240 -13.42 0.33 -9.24
C ASN A 240 -13.23 -0.34 -10.61
N LEU A 241 -13.78 0.25 -11.67
CA LEU A 241 -13.54 -0.22 -13.04
C LEU A 241 -12.08 -0.02 -13.47
N ARG A 242 -11.44 1.10 -13.13
CA ARG A 242 -10.00 1.27 -13.39
C ARG A 242 -9.15 0.26 -12.62
N ASN A 243 -9.47 0.02 -11.35
CA ASN A 243 -8.74 -0.92 -10.48
C ASN A 243 -9.04 -2.40 -10.80
N SER A 244 -9.98 -2.70 -11.72
CA SER A 244 -10.16 -4.04 -12.27
C SER A 244 -8.98 -4.48 -13.15
N VAL A 245 -8.14 -3.55 -13.59
CA VAL A 245 -6.89 -3.80 -14.31
C VAL A 245 -5.74 -3.56 -13.35
N VAL A 246 -5.07 -4.63 -12.95
CA VAL A 246 -3.94 -4.57 -12.01
C VAL A 246 -2.64 -4.43 -12.79
N THR A 247 -1.85 -3.42 -12.43
CA THR A 247 -0.60 -3.07 -13.10
C THR A 247 0.59 -3.14 -12.14
N ALA A 248 1.80 -3.28 -12.69
CA ALA A 248 3.03 -3.28 -11.92
C ALA A 248 3.28 -1.92 -11.26
N ALA A 249 3.56 -1.92 -9.96
CA ALA A 249 3.84 -0.71 -9.19
C ALA A 249 5.23 -0.12 -9.48
N PHE A 250 6.20 -0.96 -9.85
CA PHE A 250 7.58 -0.61 -10.15
C PHE A 250 8.17 -1.63 -11.15
N ASP A 251 9.36 -1.35 -11.66
CA ASP A 251 10.12 -2.23 -12.55
C ASP A 251 10.68 -3.43 -11.78
N GLY A 252 10.46 -4.63 -12.29
CA GLY A 252 10.88 -5.83 -11.56
C GLY A 252 10.57 -7.13 -12.26
N VAL A 253 10.67 -8.21 -11.49
CA VAL A 253 10.40 -9.58 -11.94
C VAL A 253 9.20 -10.13 -11.19
N VAL A 254 8.27 -10.68 -11.94
CA VAL A 254 7.08 -11.34 -11.37
C VAL A 254 7.45 -12.76 -10.94
N THR A 255 7.02 -13.16 -9.75
CA THR A 255 7.29 -14.49 -9.22
C THR A 255 6.04 -15.14 -8.63
N ASN A 256 5.97 -16.47 -8.73
CA ASN A 256 4.87 -17.28 -8.20
C ASN A 256 3.51 -17.00 -8.88
N VAL A 257 3.52 -16.75 -10.18
CA VAL A 257 2.31 -16.44 -10.97
C VAL A 257 1.34 -17.62 -10.99
N ASP A 258 1.83 -18.84 -10.95
CA ASP A 258 1.04 -20.08 -10.95
C ASP A 258 0.08 -20.21 -9.74
N SER A 259 0.33 -19.41 -8.68
CA SER A 259 -0.57 -19.35 -7.52
C SER A 259 -1.92 -18.69 -7.84
N LEU A 260 -1.99 -17.90 -8.89
CA LEU A 260 -3.20 -17.25 -9.38
C LEU A 260 -3.70 -17.96 -10.63
N GLN A 261 -4.98 -18.28 -10.68
CA GLN A 261 -5.59 -18.93 -11.83
C GLN A 261 -6.72 -18.10 -12.41
N VAL A 262 -6.91 -18.17 -13.73
CA VAL A 262 -8.06 -17.59 -14.41
C VAL A 262 -9.34 -18.23 -13.86
N GLY A 263 -10.32 -17.42 -13.50
CA GLY A 263 -11.55 -17.85 -12.85
C GLY A 263 -11.50 -17.82 -11.31
N ALA A 264 -10.32 -17.64 -10.70
CA ALA A 264 -10.21 -17.46 -9.25
C ALA A 264 -10.90 -16.16 -8.80
N TYR A 265 -11.50 -16.18 -7.63
CA TYR A 265 -12.07 -15.01 -6.99
C TYR A 265 -11.05 -14.40 -6.04
N LEU A 266 -10.67 -13.15 -6.30
CA LEU A 266 -9.78 -12.37 -5.46
C LEU A 266 -10.56 -11.32 -4.67
N GLN A 267 -10.13 -11.07 -3.43
CA GLN A 267 -10.65 -9.99 -2.60
C GLN A 267 -9.50 -9.30 -1.86
N PRO A 268 -9.57 -8.00 -1.61
CA PRO A 268 -8.58 -7.31 -0.80
C PRO A 268 -8.52 -7.87 0.63
N PRO A 269 -7.36 -8.03 1.25
CA PRO A 269 -5.99 -7.75 0.78
C PRO A 269 -5.26 -8.98 0.19
N GLN A 270 -5.97 -9.96 -0.35
CA GLN A 270 -5.38 -11.21 -0.86
C GLN A 270 -4.45 -10.91 -2.05
N SER A 271 -3.19 -11.33 -1.96
CA SER A 271 -2.24 -11.27 -3.07
C SER A 271 -2.34 -12.50 -3.95
N GLY A 272 -2.33 -12.30 -5.26
CA GLY A 272 -2.28 -13.39 -6.23
C GLY A 272 -0.88 -13.96 -6.41
N PHE A 273 0.13 -13.11 -6.54
CA PHE A 273 1.53 -13.44 -6.73
C PHE A 273 2.43 -12.30 -6.23
N SER A 274 3.73 -12.31 -6.52
CA SER A 274 4.66 -11.30 -6.01
C SER A 274 5.42 -10.60 -7.15
N LEU A 275 5.74 -9.33 -6.92
CA LEU A 275 6.62 -8.53 -7.74
C LEU A 275 7.89 -8.22 -6.93
N VAL A 276 9.05 -8.56 -7.48
CA VAL A 276 10.37 -8.36 -6.89
C VAL A 276 11.06 -7.24 -7.65
N SER A 277 11.54 -6.23 -6.94
CA SER A 277 12.22 -5.08 -7.57
C SER A 277 13.55 -5.51 -8.20
N SER A 278 13.85 -4.98 -9.38
CA SER A 278 15.15 -5.12 -10.03
C SER A 278 16.15 -4.02 -9.67
N GLU A 279 15.69 -2.91 -9.08
CA GLU A 279 16.53 -1.73 -8.80
C GLU A 279 17.03 -1.69 -7.35
N HIS A 280 16.22 -2.15 -6.40
CA HIS A 280 16.55 -2.11 -4.98
C HIS A 280 16.97 -3.49 -4.50
N LEU A 281 18.25 -3.81 -4.74
CA LEU A 281 18.88 -5.03 -4.26
C LEU A 281 19.81 -4.70 -3.10
N TRP A 282 19.84 -5.54 -2.07
CA TRP A 282 20.81 -5.45 -0.98
C TRP A 282 21.24 -6.85 -0.57
N VAL A 283 22.38 -6.94 0.08
CA VAL A 283 22.86 -8.19 0.67
C VAL A 283 22.63 -8.14 2.18
N ALA A 284 21.89 -9.10 2.67
CA ALA A 284 21.72 -9.33 4.10
C ALA A 284 22.74 -10.38 4.54
N ALA A 285 23.81 -9.94 5.19
CA ALA A 285 24.82 -10.80 5.79
C ALA A 285 24.50 -10.99 7.28
N SER A 286 24.63 -12.23 7.76
CA SER A 286 24.39 -12.60 9.16
C SER A 286 25.66 -13.21 9.77
N PRO A 287 26.71 -12.41 10.04
CA PRO A 287 27.89 -12.87 10.74
C PRO A 287 27.55 -13.23 12.18
N LYS A 288 28.46 -13.99 12.84
CA LYS A 288 28.32 -14.31 14.27
C LYS A 288 28.53 -13.06 15.12
N GLU A 289 27.89 -12.98 16.27
CA GLU A 289 27.99 -11.84 17.20
C GLU A 289 29.45 -11.55 17.58
N THR A 290 30.28 -12.59 17.74
CA THR A 290 31.71 -12.47 18.07
C THR A 290 32.54 -11.84 16.95
N GLU A 291 32.05 -11.85 15.71
CA GLU A 291 32.73 -11.30 14.54
C GLU A 291 32.35 -9.82 14.31
N LEU A 292 31.23 -9.38 14.86
CA LEU A 292 30.74 -8.01 14.71
C LEU A 292 31.47 -6.95 15.56
N THR A 293 32.39 -7.36 16.43
CA THR A 293 33.11 -6.46 17.37
C THR A 293 33.77 -5.26 16.68
N ASN A 294 34.26 -5.45 15.45
CA ASN A 294 34.98 -4.43 14.68
C ASN A 294 34.19 -3.95 13.43
N ALA A 295 32.95 -4.36 13.28
CA ALA A 295 32.10 -3.92 12.18
C ALA A 295 31.40 -2.59 12.52
N HIS A 296 31.55 -1.59 11.65
CA HIS A 296 30.94 -0.26 11.83
C HIS A 296 30.15 0.12 10.58
N VAL A 297 29.10 0.92 10.80
CA VAL A 297 28.30 1.46 9.69
C VAL A 297 29.18 2.34 8.80
N GLY A 298 29.14 2.10 7.50
CA GLY A 298 29.91 2.84 6.49
C GLY A 298 31.25 2.20 6.11
N GLN A 299 31.58 1.00 6.62
CA GLN A 299 32.73 0.24 6.15
C GLN A 299 32.46 -0.35 4.76
N ASP A 300 33.53 -0.43 3.96
CA ASP A 300 33.51 -1.11 2.67
C ASP A 300 33.32 -2.62 2.88
N ALA A 301 32.46 -3.22 2.06
CA ALA A 301 32.21 -4.65 2.04
C ALA A 301 32.46 -5.20 0.64
N THR A 302 33.13 -6.32 0.57
CA THR A 302 33.34 -7.07 -0.67
C THR A 302 32.39 -8.25 -0.68
N ILE A 303 31.64 -8.39 -1.76
CA ILE A 303 30.66 -9.46 -1.96
C ILE A 303 31.17 -10.33 -3.10
N GLU A 304 31.36 -11.63 -2.82
CA GLU A 304 31.69 -12.63 -3.82
C GLU A 304 30.44 -13.50 -4.06
N VAL A 305 30.06 -13.68 -5.32
CA VAL A 305 28.89 -14.48 -5.69
C VAL A 305 29.36 -15.79 -6.27
N ASP A 306 29.10 -16.91 -5.58
CA ASP A 306 29.56 -18.27 -5.96
C ASP A 306 29.16 -18.65 -7.40
N THR A 307 28.02 -18.17 -7.89
CA THR A 307 27.55 -18.45 -9.24
C THR A 307 28.36 -17.71 -10.33
N TYR A 308 29.07 -16.64 -9.96
CA TYR A 308 29.88 -15.82 -10.86
C TYR A 308 31.29 -15.59 -10.28
N PRO A 309 32.14 -16.63 -10.25
CA PRO A 309 33.46 -16.52 -9.66
C PRO A 309 34.30 -15.48 -10.42
N GLY A 310 34.91 -14.55 -9.66
CA GLY A 310 35.74 -13.47 -10.21
C GLY A 310 35.03 -12.16 -10.53
N VAL A 311 33.79 -12.03 -10.18
CA VAL A 311 33.05 -10.77 -10.15
C VAL A 311 32.90 -10.32 -8.69
N THR A 312 33.52 -9.20 -8.35
CA THR A 312 33.48 -8.60 -6.99
C THR A 312 32.86 -7.22 -7.03
#